data_b3df6cee6b8df9362485babdebea6a68
#
_entry.id   b3df6cee6b8df9362485babdebea6a68
#
_cell.length_a   1.000
_cell.length_b   1.000
_cell.length_c   1.000
_cell.angle_alpha   90.00
_cell.angle_beta   90.00
_cell.angle_gamma   90.00
#
_symmetry.space_group_name_H-M   'P 1'
#
loop_
_entity.id
_entity.type
_entity.pdbx_description
1 polymer ?
#
loop_
_entity_poly.entity_id
_entity_poly.type
_entity_poly.pdbx_seq_one_letter_code
_entity_poly.pdbx_strand_id
1 'polypeptide(L)'
;MRSFILVKTRPGMEKQILDRFKALPEVREIYLITGKFDLLVGIESEETELDPRQKVAEIVVEKVRKAGGIDDTSTIIPIDSHYRATPTPSDRPVIKSFVFVQSETGKERPLMNKILEIPEALATHLLFGKSDILVELEVEKSFVNPPPQRVAVIVDRIGKFSEVKDTQTFVPLESVVK
;
A
#
# COMPACT_ATOMS: atom_id res chain seq x y z
N MET A 1 -11.46 -0.10 9.10
CA MET A 1 -10.20 0.69 8.93
C MET A 1 -9.24 -0.11 8.06
N ARG A 2 -8.62 0.53 7.06
CA ARG A 2 -7.61 -0.08 6.19
C ARG A 2 -6.20 0.12 6.75
N SER A 3 -5.41 -0.94 6.77
CA SER A 3 -4.03 -0.95 7.24
C SER A 3 -3.17 -1.82 6.34
N PHE A 4 -1.86 -1.67 6.41
CA PHE A 4 -0.94 -2.41 5.55
C PHE A 4 0.17 -3.05 6.37
N ILE A 5 0.68 -4.18 5.91
CA ILE A 5 1.84 -4.84 6.48
C ILE A 5 2.84 -5.09 5.36
N LEU A 6 4.04 -4.57 5.52
CA LEU A 6 5.20 -4.97 4.74
C LEU A 6 5.81 -6.21 5.40
N VAL A 7 6.04 -7.25 4.64
CA VAL A 7 6.54 -8.54 5.14
C VAL A 7 7.81 -8.91 4.40
N LYS A 8 8.86 -9.20 5.17
CA LYS A 8 10.06 -9.84 4.67
C LYS A 8 9.99 -11.33 4.98
N THR A 9 10.04 -12.15 3.96
CA THR A 9 10.03 -13.61 4.08
C THR A 9 11.44 -14.18 4.11
N ARG A 10 11.60 -15.38 4.62
CA ARG A 10 12.82 -16.16 4.37
C ARG A 10 12.88 -16.55 2.90
N PRO A 11 14.06 -16.54 2.27
CA PRO A 11 14.19 -16.91 0.88
C PRO A 11 13.52 -18.26 0.56
N GLY A 12 12.70 -18.28 -0.47
CA GLY A 12 11.95 -19.46 -0.92
C GLY A 12 10.63 -19.75 -0.16
N MET A 13 10.27 -18.92 0.82
CA MET A 13 9.03 -19.06 1.59
C MET A 13 7.88 -18.15 1.09
N GLU A 14 8.14 -17.30 0.11
CA GLU A 14 7.22 -16.24 -0.34
C GLU A 14 5.84 -16.81 -0.70
N LYS A 15 5.81 -17.87 -1.50
CA LYS A 15 4.56 -18.51 -1.93
C LYS A 15 3.79 -19.12 -0.76
N GLN A 16 4.50 -19.80 0.13
CA GLN A 16 3.87 -20.42 1.31
C GLN A 16 3.28 -19.36 2.25
N ILE A 17 3.99 -18.25 2.45
CA ILE A 17 3.50 -17.14 3.27
C ILE A 17 2.32 -16.45 2.59
N LEU A 18 2.39 -16.22 1.28
CA LEU A 18 1.28 -15.69 0.49
C LEU A 18 0.01 -16.54 0.64
N ASP A 19 0.14 -17.88 0.53
CA ASP A 19 -1.02 -18.80 0.67
C ASP A 19 -1.60 -18.77 2.09
N ARG A 20 -0.76 -18.63 3.12
CA ARG A 20 -1.22 -18.46 4.50
C ARG A 20 -2.00 -17.16 4.69
N PHE A 21 -1.50 -16.06 4.13
CA PHE A 21 -2.20 -14.77 4.20
C PHE A 21 -3.54 -14.81 3.45
N LYS A 22 -3.61 -15.54 2.33
CA LYS A 22 -4.88 -15.76 1.63
C LYS A 22 -5.96 -16.40 2.50
N ALA A 23 -5.57 -17.23 3.44
CA ALA A 23 -6.51 -17.91 4.33
C ALA A 23 -7.06 -17.01 5.46
N LEU A 24 -6.45 -15.85 5.72
CA LEU A 24 -6.89 -14.93 6.75
C LEU A 24 -8.09 -14.09 6.27
N PRO A 25 -9.22 -14.09 7.02
CA PRO A 25 -10.41 -13.35 6.60
C PRO A 25 -10.22 -11.84 6.60
N GLU A 26 -9.32 -11.31 7.42
CA GLU A 26 -9.05 -9.88 7.51
C GLU A 26 -8.17 -9.38 6.36
N VAL A 27 -7.48 -10.26 5.67
CA VAL A 27 -6.65 -9.92 4.51
C VAL A 27 -7.52 -9.74 3.28
N ARG A 28 -7.44 -8.58 2.65
CA ARG A 28 -8.16 -8.24 1.42
C ARG A 28 -7.30 -8.28 0.19
N GLU A 29 -6.07 -7.88 0.33
CA GLU A 29 -5.14 -7.74 -0.79
C GLU A 29 -3.74 -8.20 -0.39
N ILE A 30 -3.05 -8.86 -1.30
CA ILE A 30 -1.66 -9.24 -1.14
C ILE A 30 -0.94 -8.90 -2.44
N TYR A 31 0.19 -8.23 -2.32
CA TYR A 31 1.03 -7.81 -3.43
C TYR A 31 2.43 -8.37 -3.25
N LEU A 32 2.92 -9.10 -4.26
CA LEU A 32 4.32 -9.49 -4.34
C LEU A 32 5.12 -8.28 -4.81
N ILE A 33 6.03 -7.80 -3.99
CA ILE A 33 6.85 -6.62 -4.26
C ILE A 33 8.33 -6.98 -4.26
N THR A 34 9.17 -6.07 -4.75
CA THR A 34 10.63 -6.23 -4.74
C THR A 34 11.28 -5.19 -3.84
N GLY A 35 12.48 -5.48 -3.34
CA GLY A 35 13.28 -4.57 -2.51
C GLY A 35 13.53 -5.11 -1.12
N LYS A 36 13.43 -4.25 -0.10
CA LYS A 36 13.66 -4.65 1.29
C LYS A 36 12.62 -5.65 1.81
N PHE A 37 11.39 -5.58 1.33
CA PHE A 37 10.28 -6.47 1.68
C PHE A 37 9.80 -7.21 0.44
N ASP A 38 9.19 -8.37 0.66
CA ASP A 38 8.75 -9.28 -0.40
C ASP A 38 7.23 -9.21 -0.64
N LEU A 39 6.46 -8.89 0.42
CA LEU A 39 5.01 -8.75 0.33
C LEU A 39 4.54 -7.43 0.93
N LEU A 40 3.50 -6.86 0.33
CA LEU A 40 2.65 -5.83 0.92
C LEU A 40 1.25 -6.42 1.06
N VAL A 41 0.74 -6.43 2.29
CA VAL A 41 -0.55 -7.03 2.64
C VAL A 41 -1.50 -5.95 3.10
N GLY A 42 -2.63 -5.82 2.44
CA GLY A 42 -3.74 -4.94 2.84
C GLY A 42 -4.70 -5.68 3.76
N ILE A 43 -4.93 -5.11 4.94
CA ILE A 43 -5.85 -5.63 5.96
C ILE A 43 -7.00 -4.64 6.11
N GLU A 44 -8.19 -5.17 6.21
CA GLU A 44 -9.38 -4.42 6.56
C GLU A 44 -9.93 -4.92 7.91
N SER A 45 -9.97 -4.02 8.89
CA SER A 45 -10.62 -4.28 10.18
C SER A 45 -11.96 -3.56 10.23
N GLU A 46 -13.00 -4.30 10.63
CA GLU A 46 -14.32 -3.72 10.89
C GLU A 46 -14.25 -2.82 12.15
N GLU A 47 -15.09 -1.79 12.17
CA GLU A 47 -15.31 -1.00 13.37
C GLU A 47 -16.12 -1.87 14.37
N THR A 48 -15.40 -2.46 15.32
CA THR A 48 -15.95 -3.23 16.42
C THR A 48 -15.80 -2.43 17.71
N GLU A 49 -16.26 -2.97 18.85
CA GLU A 49 -16.09 -2.35 20.18
C GLU A 49 -14.60 -2.18 20.58
N LEU A 50 -13.68 -2.88 19.91
CA LEU A 50 -12.24 -2.73 20.08
C LEU A 50 -11.69 -1.64 19.16
N ASP A 51 -10.73 -0.87 19.64
CA ASP A 51 -9.97 0.07 18.81
C ASP A 51 -9.42 -0.70 17.57
N PRO A 52 -9.74 -0.26 16.36
CA PRO A 52 -9.25 -0.91 15.13
C PRO A 52 -7.74 -1.11 15.08
N ARG A 53 -6.97 -0.23 15.75
CA ARG A 53 -5.51 -0.34 15.86
C ARG A 53 -5.08 -1.52 16.72
N GLN A 54 -5.79 -1.77 17.82
CA GLN A 54 -5.54 -2.95 18.66
C GLN A 54 -5.81 -4.23 17.88
N LYS A 55 -6.88 -4.25 17.10
CA LYS A 55 -7.22 -5.40 16.24
C LYS A 55 -6.14 -5.69 15.21
N VAL A 56 -5.61 -4.67 14.55
CA VAL A 56 -4.48 -4.84 13.61
C VAL A 56 -3.24 -5.34 14.33
N ALA A 57 -2.91 -4.79 15.49
CA ALA A 57 -1.77 -5.26 16.29
C ALA A 57 -1.93 -6.73 16.71
N GLU A 58 -3.11 -7.15 17.14
CA GLU A 58 -3.43 -8.53 17.48
C GLU A 58 -3.25 -9.47 16.26
N ILE A 59 -3.78 -9.10 15.10
CA ILE A 59 -3.61 -9.86 13.85
C ILE A 59 -2.12 -10.04 13.52
N VAL A 60 -1.34 -8.96 13.62
CA VAL A 60 0.10 -8.99 13.35
C VAL A 60 0.83 -9.91 14.31
N VAL A 61 0.59 -9.78 15.61
CA VAL A 61 1.28 -10.55 16.65
C VAL A 61 0.86 -12.01 16.61
N GLU A 62 -0.45 -12.28 16.56
CA GLU A 62 -0.98 -13.64 16.76
C GLU A 62 -1.00 -14.46 15.46
N LYS A 63 -1.24 -13.84 14.32
CA LYS A 63 -1.40 -14.56 13.06
C LYS A 63 -0.21 -14.40 12.13
N VAL A 64 0.33 -13.18 12.00
CA VAL A 64 1.40 -12.88 11.04
C VAL A 64 2.75 -13.35 11.58
N ARG A 65 3.17 -12.87 12.74
CA ARG A 65 4.50 -13.19 13.30
C ARG A 65 4.66 -14.65 13.73
N LYS A 66 3.57 -15.32 14.09
CA LYS A 66 3.58 -16.76 14.40
C LYS A 66 3.63 -17.65 13.17
N ALA A 67 3.38 -17.13 11.98
CA ALA A 67 3.55 -17.87 10.74
C ALA A 67 5.05 -18.04 10.45
N GLY A 68 5.63 -19.18 10.77
CA GLY A 68 7.07 -19.44 10.50
C GLY A 68 7.45 -19.09 9.05
N GLY A 69 8.68 -18.61 8.83
CA GLY A 69 9.17 -18.19 7.50
C GLY A 69 9.12 -16.68 7.26
N ILE A 70 8.80 -15.89 8.28
CA ILE A 70 8.85 -14.44 8.24
C ILE A 70 10.08 -13.96 9.01
N ASP A 71 10.90 -13.11 8.39
CA ASP A 71 12.09 -12.54 9.00
C ASP A 71 11.81 -11.16 9.61
N ASP A 72 11.01 -10.32 8.96
CA ASP A 72 10.70 -8.96 9.43
C ASP A 72 9.31 -8.52 8.98
N THR A 73 8.70 -7.65 9.75
CA THR A 73 7.41 -7.03 9.43
C THR A 73 7.41 -5.55 9.79
N SER A 74 6.83 -4.72 8.93
CA SER A 74 6.55 -3.32 9.22
C SER A 74 5.05 -3.06 9.05
N THR A 75 4.38 -2.71 10.14
CA THR A 75 2.94 -2.45 10.13
C THR A 75 2.70 -0.95 9.93
N ILE A 76 1.81 -0.63 9.00
CA ILE A 76 1.43 0.72 8.63
C ILE A 76 -0.04 0.89 8.96
N ILE A 77 -0.32 1.71 9.96
CA ILE A 77 -1.66 2.06 10.40
C ILE A 77 -1.89 3.53 10.07
N PRO A 78 -2.72 3.85 9.07
CA PRO A 78 -3.03 5.24 8.74
C PRO A 78 -3.71 5.98 9.90
N ILE A 79 -3.34 7.24 10.08
CA ILE A 79 -4.01 8.15 11.03
C ILE A 79 -5.29 8.70 10.40
N ASP A 80 -5.24 8.95 9.11
CA ASP A 80 -6.31 9.52 8.30
C ASP A 80 -6.19 9.00 6.87
N SER A 81 -7.31 8.93 6.15
CA SER A 81 -7.33 8.41 4.79
C SER A 81 -8.33 9.18 3.95
N HIS A 82 -7.87 9.64 2.81
CA HIS A 82 -8.69 10.31 1.81
C HIS A 82 -8.80 9.41 0.58
N TYR A 83 -10.01 9.24 0.09
CA TYR A 83 -10.31 8.42 -1.08
C TYR A 83 -10.85 9.28 -2.20
N ARG A 84 -10.58 8.91 -3.41
CA ARG A 84 -11.20 9.52 -4.57
C ARG A 84 -12.71 9.25 -4.55
N ALA A 85 -13.50 10.29 -4.74
CA ALA A 85 -14.97 10.21 -4.66
C ALA A 85 -15.59 9.29 -5.75
N THR A 86 -14.93 9.12 -6.89
CA THR A 86 -15.40 8.26 -7.98
C THR A 86 -14.22 7.53 -8.60
N PRO A 87 -14.10 6.21 -8.38
CA PRO A 87 -13.15 5.41 -9.15
C PRO A 87 -13.49 5.59 -10.65
N THR A 88 -12.49 5.85 -11.48
CA THR A 88 -12.71 5.82 -12.92
C THR A 88 -12.92 4.36 -13.31
N PRO A 89 -14.13 3.95 -13.75
CA PRO A 89 -14.32 2.58 -14.23
C PRO A 89 -13.39 2.37 -15.41
N SER A 90 -12.50 1.41 -15.30
CA SER A 90 -11.68 0.97 -16.42
C SER A 90 -12.15 -0.43 -16.81
N ASP A 91 -12.59 -0.58 -18.05
CA ASP A 91 -12.87 -1.89 -18.66
C ASP A 91 -11.58 -2.68 -18.93
N ARG A 92 -10.42 -2.07 -18.67
CA ARG A 92 -9.11 -2.65 -18.89
C ARG A 92 -8.53 -3.19 -17.60
N PRO A 93 -7.75 -4.28 -17.67
CA PRO A 93 -7.05 -4.80 -16.51
C PRO A 93 -6.12 -3.73 -15.94
N VAL A 94 -6.19 -3.53 -14.64
CA VAL A 94 -5.40 -2.55 -13.89
C VAL A 94 -4.39 -3.23 -12.97
N ILE A 95 -3.37 -2.50 -12.58
CA ILE A 95 -2.45 -2.87 -11.51
C ILE A 95 -2.42 -1.74 -10.48
N LYS A 96 -2.49 -2.10 -9.21
CA LYS A 96 -2.24 -1.18 -8.11
C LYS A 96 -0.74 -1.01 -7.89
N SER A 97 -0.34 0.19 -7.52
CA SER A 97 1.02 0.53 -7.12
C SER A 97 0.97 1.42 -5.88
N PHE A 98 2.05 1.44 -5.14
CA PHE A 98 2.11 2.12 -3.85
C PHE A 98 3.29 3.07 -3.82
N VAL A 99 3.06 4.31 -3.40
CA VAL A 99 4.10 5.33 -3.29
C VAL A 99 4.13 5.85 -1.86
N PHE A 100 5.24 5.67 -1.20
CA PHE A 100 5.53 6.30 0.08
C PHE A 100 6.16 7.66 -0.18
N VAL A 101 5.60 8.69 0.41
CA VAL A 101 6.02 10.08 0.21
C VAL A 101 6.50 10.66 1.54
N GLN A 102 7.67 11.29 1.52
CA GLN A 102 8.11 12.20 2.56
C GLN A 102 7.76 13.63 2.15
N SER A 103 7.10 14.36 3.02
CA SER A 103 6.64 15.71 2.78
C SER A 103 7.35 16.74 3.67
N GLU A 104 7.18 18.02 3.36
CA GLU A 104 7.48 19.07 4.31
C GLU A 104 6.52 18.98 5.49
N THR A 105 7.06 19.14 6.70
CA THR A 105 6.31 19.10 7.94
C THR A 105 5.16 20.13 7.95
N GLY A 106 3.96 19.67 8.25
CA GLY A 106 2.75 20.51 8.29
C GLY A 106 2.09 20.74 6.93
N LYS A 107 2.62 20.14 5.85
CA LYS A 107 2.05 20.22 4.49
C LYS A 107 1.39 18.93 4.03
N GLU A 108 1.32 17.92 4.88
CA GLU A 108 0.86 16.58 4.54
C GLU A 108 -0.58 16.58 4.00
N ARG A 109 -1.52 17.18 4.73
CA ARG A 109 -2.95 17.18 4.33
C ARG A 109 -3.23 17.95 3.02
N PRO A 110 -2.70 19.16 2.80
CA PRO A 110 -2.81 19.83 1.51
C PRO A 110 -2.20 19.00 0.37
N LEU A 111 -1.05 18.36 0.61
CA LEU A 111 -0.40 17.50 -0.38
C LEU A 111 -1.24 16.26 -0.71
N MET A 112 -1.84 15.60 0.28
CA MET A 112 -2.77 14.49 0.06
C MET A 112 -3.88 14.85 -0.91
N ASN A 113 -4.49 16.02 -0.74
CA ASN A 113 -5.55 16.49 -1.63
C ASN A 113 -5.03 16.78 -3.05
N LYS A 114 -3.86 17.42 -3.18
CA LYS A 114 -3.23 17.65 -4.49
C LYS A 114 -2.92 16.34 -5.22
N ILE A 115 -2.43 15.32 -4.51
CA ILE A 115 -2.15 14.01 -5.09
C ILE A 115 -3.44 13.35 -5.60
N LEU A 116 -4.54 13.48 -4.88
CA LEU A 116 -5.84 12.92 -5.30
C LEU A 116 -6.45 13.58 -6.54
N GLU A 117 -5.94 14.75 -6.97
CA GLU A 117 -6.30 15.34 -8.26
C GLU A 117 -5.68 14.58 -9.44
N ILE A 118 -4.64 13.76 -9.19
CA ILE A 118 -4.04 12.91 -10.23
C ILE A 118 -5.03 11.77 -10.56
N PRO A 119 -5.36 11.57 -11.85
CA PRO A 119 -6.37 10.59 -12.26
C PRO A 119 -6.12 9.16 -11.78
N GLU A 120 -4.90 8.76 -11.66
CA GLU A 120 -4.49 7.41 -11.25
C GLU A 120 -4.41 7.23 -9.74
N ALA A 121 -4.49 8.31 -8.94
CA ALA A 121 -4.51 8.22 -7.48
C ALA A 121 -5.89 7.79 -6.97
N LEU A 122 -5.93 6.66 -6.26
CA LEU A 122 -7.15 6.12 -5.64
C LEU A 122 -7.36 6.62 -4.23
N ALA A 123 -6.29 6.61 -3.45
CA ALA A 123 -6.31 6.96 -2.05
C ALA A 123 -4.98 7.54 -1.60
N THR A 124 -5.05 8.36 -0.58
CA THR A 124 -3.90 8.86 0.18
C THR A 124 -4.13 8.62 1.65
N HIS A 125 -3.11 8.13 2.33
CA HIS A 125 -3.15 7.77 3.74
C HIS A 125 -2.09 8.56 4.48
N LEU A 126 -2.50 9.30 5.51
CA LEU A 126 -1.59 10.00 6.42
C LEU A 126 -0.95 8.97 7.36
N LEU A 127 0.36 8.96 7.41
CA LEU A 127 1.15 8.03 8.21
C LEU A 127 1.86 8.72 9.36
N PHE A 128 2.34 7.91 10.29
CA PHE A 128 3.24 8.34 11.35
C PHE A 128 4.53 7.50 11.27
N GLY A 129 5.66 8.14 11.04
CA GLY A 129 6.95 7.42 11.00
C GLY A 129 7.91 7.96 9.95
N LYS A 130 8.60 7.04 9.27
CA LYS A 130 9.63 7.38 8.29
C LYS A 130 9.07 8.06 7.04
N SER A 131 7.86 7.71 6.64
CA SER A 131 7.13 8.33 5.53
C SER A 131 5.86 8.98 6.07
N ASP A 132 5.44 10.06 5.46
CA ASP A 132 4.31 10.88 5.92
C ASP A 132 3.00 10.51 5.22
N ILE A 133 3.09 10.07 3.96
CA ILE A 133 1.92 9.72 3.15
C ILE A 133 2.17 8.41 2.41
N LEU A 134 1.17 7.52 2.38
CA LEU A 134 1.08 6.41 1.45
C LEU A 134 0.03 6.73 0.40
N VAL A 135 0.40 6.62 -0.86
CA VAL A 135 -0.47 6.81 -2.03
C VAL A 135 -0.76 5.45 -2.65
N GLU A 136 -2.04 5.15 -2.87
CA GLU A 136 -2.46 4.04 -3.72
C GLU A 136 -2.73 4.56 -5.13
N LEU A 137 -2.05 4.01 -6.10
CA LEU A 137 -2.24 4.29 -7.52
C LEU A 137 -2.89 3.10 -8.21
N GLU A 138 -3.72 3.38 -9.21
CA GLU A 138 -4.25 2.38 -10.13
C GLU A 138 -3.88 2.75 -11.55
N VAL A 139 -3.19 1.85 -12.23
CA VAL A 139 -2.65 2.07 -13.58
C VAL A 139 -3.14 0.96 -14.50
N GLU A 140 -3.67 1.32 -15.65
CA GLU A 140 -4.07 0.35 -16.67
C GLU A 140 -2.88 -0.45 -17.18
N LYS A 141 -3.07 -1.75 -17.36
CA LYS A 141 -2.09 -2.61 -18.03
C LYS A 141 -2.12 -2.32 -19.52
N SER A 142 -0.97 -2.00 -20.09
CA SER A 142 -0.79 -1.78 -21.53
C SER A 142 0.50 -2.44 -22.00
N PHE A 143 0.46 -3.04 -23.17
CA PHE A 143 1.66 -3.61 -23.81
C PHE A 143 2.58 -2.54 -24.39
N VAL A 144 2.02 -1.39 -24.78
CA VAL A 144 2.79 -0.28 -25.39
C VAL A 144 3.54 0.52 -24.32
N ASN A 145 2.88 0.75 -23.16
CA ASN A 145 3.47 1.42 -22.01
C ASN A 145 3.28 0.52 -20.79
N PRO A 146 4.25 -0.34 -20.45
CA PRO A 146 4.13 -1.26 -19.33
C PRO A 146 3.95 -0.50 -18.01
N PRO A 147 3.24 -1.08 -17.03
CA PRO A 147 2.90 -0.43 -15.76
C PRO A 147 4.06 0.28 -15.05
N PRO A 148 5.28 -0.29 -14.95
CA PRO A 148 6.38 0.39 -14.29
C PRO A 148 6.75 1.75 -14.90
N GLN A 149 6.68 1.87 -16.25
CA GLN A 149 6.97 3.13 -16.94
C GLN A 149 5.87 4.17 -16.67
N ARG A 150 4.60 3.75 -16.70
CA ARG A 150 3.48 4.64 -16.39
C ARG A 150 3.51 5.11 -14.94
N VAL A 151 3.79 4.21 -14.01
CA VAL A 151 3.97 4.55 -12.60
C VAL A 151 5.11 5.54 -12.41
N ALA A 152 6.24 5.35 -13.10
CA ALA A 152 7.37 6.28 -13.03
C ALA A 152 6.98 7.71 -13.46
N VAL A 153 6.17 7.87 -14.51
CA VAL A 153 5.65 9.18 -14.95
C VAL A 153 4.76 9.83 -13.88
N ILE A 154 3.91 9.03 -13.23
CA ILE A 154 3.03 9.52 -12.16
C ILE A 154 3.84 9.93 -10.94
N VAL A 155 4.82 9.12 -10.55
CA VAL A 155 5.73 9.40 -9.43
C VAL A 155 6.56 10.66 -9.70
N ASP A 156 7.05 10.86 -10.94
CA ASP A 156 7.73 12.09 -11.33
C ASP A 156 6.81 13.31 -11.18
N ARG A 157 5.53 13.18 -11.53
CA ARG A 157 4.53 14.23 -11.33
C ARG A 157 4.32 14.54 -9.84
N ILE A 158 4.23 13.51 -8.99
CA ILE A 158 4.14 13.66 -7.53
C ILE A 158 5.41 14.34 -7.00
N GLY A 159 6.59 13.91 -7.43
CA GLY A 159 7.87 14.47 -7.02
C GLY A 159 8.09 15.94 -7.41
N LYS A 160 7.33 16.46 -8.37
CA LYS A 160 7.37 17.88 -8.76
C LYS A 160 6.56 18.80 -7.85
N PHE A 161 5.73 18.27 -6.96
CA PHE A 161 5.11 19.10 -5.94
C PHE A 161 6.18 19.61 -4.98
N SER A 162 6.18 20.94 -4.72
CA SER A 162 7.20 21.59 -3.88
C SER A 162 7.25 21.06 -2.45
N GLU A 163 6.15 20.49 -1.97
CA GLU A 163 6.01 19.91 -0.63
C GLU A 163 6.63 18.51 -0.51
N VAL A 164 7.00 17.87 -1.62
CA VAL A 164 7.58 16.51 -1.64
C VAL A 164 9.09 16.59 -1.47
N LYS A 165 9.62 15.85 -0.50
CA LYS A 165 11.07 15.71 -0.24
C LYS A 165 11.65 14.45 -0.87
N ASP A 166 10.93 13.33 -0.76
CA ASP A 166 11.37 12.03 -1.25
C ASP A 166 10.18 11.11 -1.54
N THR A 167 10.39 10.15 -2.42
CA THR A 167 9.40 9.12 -2.76
C THR A 167 10.04 7.74 -2.84
N GLN A 168 9.34 6.73 -2.34
CA GLN A 168 9.69 5.32 -2.53
C GLN A 168 8.50 4.59 -3.14
N THR A 169 8.72 3.94 -4.28
CA THR A 169 7.65 3.31 -5.07
C THR A 169 7.75 1.79 -5.04
N PHE A 170 6.60 1.15 -4.88
CA PHE A 170 6.44 -0.29 -5.05
C PHE A 170 5.49 -0.57 -6.21
N VAL A 171 6.01 -1.23 -7.24
CA VAL A 171 5.21 -1.75 -8.36
C VAL A 171 5.11 -3.27 -8.17
N PRO A 172 3.93 -3.80 -7.83
CA PRO A 172 3.77 -5.21 -7.62
C PRO A 172 4.05 -6.04 -8.88
N LEU A 173 4.68 -7.19 -8.69
CA LEU A 173 4.85 -8.21 -9.73
C LEU A 173 3.58 -9.01 -9.93
N GLU A 174 2.93 -9.36 -8.82
CA GLU A 174 1.68 -10.11 -8.76
C GLU A 174 0.79 -9.54 -7.65
N SER A 175 -0.51 -9.73 -7.82
CA SER A 175 -1.51 -9.33 -6.82
C SER A 175 -2.58 -10.39 -6.65
N VAL A 176 -3.05 -10.54 -5.43
CA VAL A 176 -4.24 -11.31 -5.07
C VAL A 176 -5.18 -10.36 -4.34
N VAL A 177 -6.35 -10.17 -4.92
CA VAL A 177 -7.43 -9.36 -4.34
C VAL A 177 -8.61 -10.29 -4.10
N LYS A 178 -9.23 -10.20 -2.91
CA LYS A 178 -10.40 -10.97 -2.51
C LYS A 178 -11.69 -10.17 -2.68
#